data_2e463159c2d755b853e9ad38ed05d727
#
_entry.id   2e463159c2d755b853e9ad38ed05d727
#
_cell.length_a   1.000
_cell.length_b   1.000
_cell.length_c   1.000
_cell.angle_alpha   90.00
_cell.angle_beta   90.00
_cell.angle_gamma   90.00
#
_symmetry.space_group_name_H-M   'P 1'
#
loop_
_entity.id
_entity.type
_entity.pdbx_description
1 polymer ?
#
loop_
_entity_poly.entity_id
_entity_poly.type
_entity_poly.pdbx_seq_one_letter_code
_entity_poly.pdbx_strand_id
1 'polypeptide(L)'
;IVSKTVGVYKRYGLKGFCTKLNEKISSPMRTYGKRVAEFLPTEEELGAQREHRFLVEPCISIVVPAYETNEQFLKELLASLEGQSYDNWELCIADGSRTDQVERVIKERIRQYEDAGCRYKIRYERLKENNGISENTNEGLKLVTGSYVGFMDHDDVLERNALFEVVNV
;
A
#
# COMPACT_ATOMS: atom_id res chain seq x y z
N ILE A 1 5.79 24.57 -19.18
CA ILE A 1 5.09 25.33 -18.09
C ILE A 1 5.01 26.82 -18.47
N VAL A 2 6.08 27.45 -18.92
CA VAL A 2 6.14 28.88 -19.27
C VAL A 2 5.13 29.26 -20.36
N SER A 3 4.93 28.44 -21.40
CA SER A 3 4.03 28.74 -22.53
C SER A 3 2.54 28.80 -22.10
N LYS A 4 2.08 27.96 -21.16
CA LYS A 4 0.72 27.99 -20.63
C LYS A 4 0.47 29.21 -19.73
N THR A 5 1.47 29.64 -18.99
CA THR A 5 1.39 30.81 -18.08
C THR A 5 1.25 32.12 -18.84
N VAL A 6 2.01 32.27 -19.93
CA VAL A 6 1.92 33.44 -20.83
C VAL A 6 0.55 33.52 -21.53
N GLY A 7 -0.05 32.36 -21.89
CA GLY A 7 -1.36 32.29 -22.50
C GLY A 7 -2.50 32.78 -21.57
N VAL A 8 -2.41 32.49 -20.28
CA VAL A 8 -3.39 32.96 -19.28
C VAL A 8 -3.28 34.45 -19.05
N TYR A 9 -2.07 34.99 -18.95
CA TYR A 9 -1.84 36.44 -18.83
C TYR A 9 -2.39 37.23 -20.01
N LYS A 10 -2.12 36.78 -21.24
CA LYS A 10 -2.64 37.40 -22.48
C LYS A 10 -4.17 37.38 -22.58
N ARG A 11 -4.83 36.37 -22.02
CA ARG A 11 -6.28 36.16 -22.16
C ARG A 11 -7.11 36.86 -21.08
N TYR A 12 -6.59 37.00 -19.87
CA TYR A 12 -7.33 37.46 -18.70
C TYR A 12 -6.71 38.68 -17.97
N GLY A 13 -5.60 39.20 -18.47
CA GLY A 13 -4.87 40.31 -17.85
C GLY A 13 -4.26 39.98 -16.48
N LEU A 14 -3.64 40.97 -15.83
CA LEU A 14 -2.95 40.75 -14.55
C LEU A 14 -3.90 40.30 -13.41
N LYS A 15 -5.10 40.89 -13.30
CA LYS A 15 -6.11 40.51 -12.30
C LYS A 15 -6.57 39.05 -12.50
N GLY A 16 -6.94 38.66 -13.71
CA GLY A 16 -7.37 37.30 -14.01
C GLY A 16 -6.25 36.26 -13.87
N PHE A 17 -4.99 36.68 -14.12
CA PHE A 17 -3.82 35.86 -13.88
C PHE A 17 -3.60 35.61 -12.37
N CYS A 18 -3.67 36.67 -11.56
CA CYS A 18 -3.54 36.55 -10.10
C CYS A 18 -4.67 35.75 -9.47
N THR A 19 -5.92 35.88 -9.98
CA THR A 19 -7.05 35.07 -9.50
C THR A 19 -6.83 33.58 -9.81
N LYS A 20 -6.45 33.23 -11.06
CA LYS A 20 -6.16 31.85 -11.43
C LYS A 20 -4.90 31.28 -10.78
N LEU A 21 -3.91 32.11 -10.49
CA LEU A 21 -2.75 31.70 -9.70
C LEU A 21 -3.15 31.41 -8.25
N ASN A 22 -3.99 32.24 -7.67
CA ASN A 22 -4.51 32.06 -6.30
C ASN A 22 -5.42 30.83 -6.20
N GLU A 23 -6.30 30.60 -7.20
CA GLU A 23 -7.08 29.35 -7.31
C GLU A 23 -6.21 28.10 -7.40
N LYS A 24 -5.06 28.18 -8.08
CA LYS A 24 -4.11 27.07 -8.21
C LYS A 24 -3.25 26.87 -6.95
N ILE A 25 -2.99 27.95 -6.20
CA ILE A 25 -2.24 27.92 -4.94
C ILE A 25 -3.14 27.51 -3.76
N SER A 26 -4.43 27.89 -3.79
CA SER A 26 -5.48 27.46 -2.85
C SER A 26 -6.19 26.18 -3.30
N SER A 27 -5.55 25.37 -4.15
CA SER A 27 -6.16 24.18 -4.74
C SER A 27 -6.66 23.19 -3.67
N PRO A 28 -7.75 22.46 -3.95
CA PRO A 28 -8.32 21.42 -3.06
C PRO A 28 -7.28 20.42 -2.53
N MET A 29 -6.19 20.24 -3.26
CA MET A 29 -5.09 19.32 -2.92
C MET A 29 -4.36 19.72 -1.62
N ARG A 30 -4.24 21.03 -1.31
CA ARG A 30 -3.65 21.51 -0.06
C ARG A 30 -4.60 21.35 1.13
N THR A 31 -5.90 21.47 0.87
CA THR A 31 -6.97 21.22 1.86
C THR A 31 -7.16 19.73 2.10
N TYR A 32 -7.00 18.90 1.04
CA TYR A 32 -7.05 17.45 1.13
C TYR A 32 -5.93 16.88 1.99
N GLY A 33 -4.67 17.28 1.74
CA GLY A 33 -3.53 16.84 2.55
C GLY A 33 -3.65 17.23 4.04
N LYS A 34 -4.20 18.40 4.36
CA LYS A 34 -4.47 18.79 5.76
C LYS A 34 -5.59 17.95 6.37
N ARG A 35 -6.67 17.67 5.63
CA ARG A 35 -7.77 16.83 6.10
C ARG A 35 -7.34 15.39 6.31
N VAL A 36 -6.53 14.84 5.41
CA VAL A 36 -5.98 13.47 5.56
C VAL A 36 -5.15 13.39 6.83
N ALA A 37 -4.29 14.39 7.12
CA ALA A 37 -3.48 14.39 8.33
C ALA A 37 -4.30 14.41 9.64
N GLU A 38 -5.53 14.93 9.61
CA GLU A 38 -6.46 14.92 10.75
C GLU A 38 -7.07 13.53 11.02
N PHE A 39 -7.01 12.62 10.04
CA PHE A 39 -7.53 11.25 10.14
C PHE A 39 -6.44 10.19 10.32
N LEU A 40 -5.16 10.60 10.26
CA LEU A 40 -4.07 9.67 10.51
C LEU A 40 -3.96 9.41 12.02
N PRO A 41 -3.78 8.15 12.44
CA PRO A 41 -3.65 7.81 13.84
C PRO A 41 -2.35 8.39 14.43
N THR A 42 -2.43 8.86 15.65
CA THR A 42 -1.27 9.24 16.45
C THR A 42 -0.50 8.00 16.92
N GLU A 43 0.75 8.17 17.36
CA GLU A 43 1.53 7.06 17.93
C GLU A 43 0.87 6.47 19.19
N GLU A 44 0.16 7.28 19.98
CA GLU A 44 -0.59 6.83 21.15
C GLU A 44 -1.77 5.93 20.75
N GLU A 45 -2.54 6.34 19.74
CA GLU A 45 -3.64 5.55 19.19
C GLU A 45 -3.15 4.24 18.58
N LEU A 46 -2.05 4.26 17.81
CA LEU A 46 -1.43 3.05 17.27
C LEU A 46 -0.93 2.11 18.38
N GLY A 47 -0.40 2.67 19.47
CA GLY A 47 -0.04 1.90 20.67
C GLY A 47 -1.24 1.20 21.28
N ALA A 48 -2.34 1.94 21.50
CA ALA A 48 -3.59 1.39 22.03
C ALA A 48 -4.19 0.32 21.10
N GLN A 49 -4.13 0.51 19.79
CA GLN A 49 -4.59 -0.47 18.80
C GLN A 49 -3.79 -1.78 18.86
N ARG A 50 -2.48 -1.72 19.05
CA ARG A 50 -1.63 -2.94 19.19
C ARG A 50 -1.92 -3.72 20.47
N GLU A 51 -2.35 -3.04 21.52
CA GLU A 51 -2.73 -3.66 22.80
C GLU A 51 -4.18 -4.15 22.80
N HIS A 52 -5.01 -3.67 21.86
CA HIS A 52 -6.40 -4.07 21.75
C HIS A 52 -6.53 -5.57 21.44
N ARG A 53 -7.49 -6.22 22.09
CA ARG A 53 -7.83 -7.63 21.85
C ARG A 53 -9.27 -7.74 21.36
N PHE A 54 -9.41 -8.20 20.12
CA PHE A 54 -10.73 -8.49 19.56
C PHE A 54 -11.26 -9.82 20.10
N LEU A 55 -12.58 -9.95 20.19
CA LEU A 55 -13.23 -11.24 20.52
C LEU A 55 -12.94 -12.31 19.46
N VAL A 56 -12.81 -11.89 18.22
CA VAL A 56 -12.40 -12.71 17.09
C VAL A 56 -11.28 -11.96 16.37
N GLU A 57 -10.16 -12.61 16.18
CA GLU A 57 -9.01 -12.06 15.47
C GLU A 57 -8.85 -12.76 14.12
N PRO A 58 -9.58 -12.33 13.07
CA PRO A 58 -9.50 -12.98 11.77
C PRO A 58 -8.15 -12.74 11.11
N CYS A 59 -7.60 -13.75 10.44
CA CYS A 59 -6.45 -13.54 9.56
C CYS A 59 -6.90 -12.83 8.27
N ILE A 60 -6.19 -11.77 7.89
CA ILE A 60 -6.39 -11.03 6.64
C ILE A 60 -5.32 -11.44 5.65
N SER A 61 -5.72 -12.03 4.52
CA SER A 61 -4.80 -12.34 3.40
C SER A 61 -4.75 -11.15 2.43
N ILE A 62 -3.56 -10.58 2.25
CA ILE A 62 -3.32 -9.51 1.28
C ILE A 62 -2.75 -10.13 0.01
N VAL A 63 -3.50 -10.08 -1.09
CA VAL A 63 -3.10 -10.65 -2.38
C VAL A 63 -2.45 -9.58 -3.25
N VAL A 64 -1.22 -9.86 -3.67
CA VAL A 64 -0.41 -8.93 -4.48
C VAL A 64 0.11 -9.66 -5.72
N PRO A 65 -0.38 -9.33 -6.92
CA PRO A 65 0.24 -9.75 -8.16
C PRO A 65 1.51 -8.92 -8.40
N ALA A 66 2.66 -9.58 -8.55
CA ALA A 66 3.94 -8.92 -8.82
C ALA A 66 4.44 -9.20 -10.24
N TYR A 67 5.03 -8.19 -10.87
CA TYR A 67 5.71 -8.31 -12.16
C TYR A 67 6.80 -7.25 -12.30
N GLU A 68 8.08 -7.67 -12.36
CA GLU A 68 9.26 -6.80 -12.47
C GLU A 68 9.23 -5.62 -11.47
N THR A 69 8.71 -5.87 -10.28
CA THR A 69 8.54 -4.85 -9.24
C THR A 69 9.88 -4.26 -8.84
N ASN A 70 9.95 -2.93 -8.79
CA ASN A 70 11.13 -2.25 -8.27
C ASN A 70 11.38 -2.67 -6.82
N GLU A 71 12.62 -2.98 -6.49
CA GLU A 71 13.03 -3.43 -5.15
C GLU A 71 12.63 -2.43 -4.04
N GLN A 72 12.72 -1.13 -4.33
CA GLN A 72 12.36 -0.09 -3.37
C GLN A 72 10.85 -0.11 -3.06
N PHE A 73 9.99 -0.21 -4.08
CA PHE A 73 8.54 -0.30 -3.89
C PHE A 73 8.14 -1.56 -3.13
N LEU A 74 8.76 -2.69 -3.47
CA LEU A 74 8.53 -3.94 -2.73
C LEU A 74 8.93 -3.83 -1.25
N LYS A 75 10.03 -3.15 -0.94
CA LYS A 75 10.44 -2.86 0.44
C LYS A 75 9.47 -1.93 1.16
N GLU A 76 8.96 -0.92 0.47
CA GLU A 76 7.97 0.03 1.02
C GLU A 76 6.63 -0.68 1.30
N LEU A 77 6.16 -1.53 0.38
CA LEU A 77 5.00 -2.38 0.58
C LEU A 77 5.17 -3.26 1.83
N LEU A 78 6.28 -4.00 1.93
CA LEU A 78 6.58 -4.85 3.08
C LEU A 78 6.62 -4.05 4.39
N ALA A 79 7.31 -2.91 4.40
CA ALA A 79 7.38 -2.04 5.57
C ALA A 79 6.01 -1.50 6.00
N SER A 80 5.12 -1.21 5.04
CA SER A 80 3.76 -0.74 5.32
C SER A 80 2.89 -1.81 5.98
N LEU A 81 3.06 -3.07 5.61
CA LEU A 81 2.40 -4.21 6.25
C LEU A 81 2.99 -4.53 7.63
N GLU A 82 4.31 -4.51 7.76
CA GLU A 82 5.00 -4.69 9.04
C GLU A 82 4.64 -3.60 10.06
N GLY A 83 4.36 -2.39 9.58
CA GLY A 83 3.95 -1.25 10.39
C GLY A 83 2.50 -1.26 10.86
N GLN A 84 1.68 -2.23 10.44
CA GLN A 84 0.27 -2.30 10.81
C GLN A 84 0.08 -2.43 12.34
N SER A 85 -0.94 -1.78 12.86
CA SER A 85 -1.33 -1.92 14.27
C SER A 85 -2.05 -3.24 14.56
N TYR A 86 -2.57 -3.91 13.53
CA TYR A 86 -3.13 -5.27 13.58
C TYR A 86 -2.15 -6.25 12.92
N ASP A 87 -1.74 -7.29 13.63
CA ASP A 87 -0.64 -8.18 13.24
C ASP A 87 -1.05 -9.56 12.70
N ASN A 88 -2.36 -9.89 12.71
CA ASN A 88 -2.84 -11.16 12.18
C ASN A 88 -3.17 -11.10 10.70
N TRP A 89 -2.13 -10.99 9.89
CA TRP A 89 -2.22 -10.95 8.44
C TRP A 89 -1.23 -11.90 7.77
N GLU A 90 -1.48 -12.20 6.52
CA GLU A 90 -0.53 -12.87 5.62
C GLU A 90 -0.48 -12.13 4.29
N LEU A 91 0.69 -12.15 3.66
CA LEU A 91 0.92 -11.59 2.32
C LEU A 91 1.04 -12.73 1.32
N CYS A 92 0.16 -12.74 0.31
CA CYS A 92 0.10 -13.75 -0.75
C CYS A 92 0.59 -13.12 -2.05
N ILE A 93 1.82 -13.44 -2.47
CA ILE A 93 2.44 -12.88 -3.69
C ILE A 93 2.48 -13.94 -4.78
N ALA A 94 1.88 -13.61 -5.93
CA ALA A 94 2.03 -14.34 -7.19
C ALA A 94 2.94 -13.53 -8.13
N ASP A 95 4.15 -14.02 -8.36
CA ASP A 95 5.19 -13.32 -9.09
C ASP A 95 5.37 -13.86 -10.51
N GLY A 96 4.94 -13.08 -11.50
CA GLY A 96 5.13 -13.34 -12.92
C GLY A 96 6.43 -12.78 -13.51
N SER A 97 7.37 -12.29 -12.69
CA SER A 97 8.61 -11.66 -13.16
C SER A 97 9.51 -12.64 -13.93
N ARG A 98 10.25 -12.11 -14.89
CA ARG A 98 11.29 -12.86 -15.62
C ARG A 98 12.59 -12.91 -14.84
N THR A 99 12.88 -11.83 -14.07
CA THR A 99 14.06 -11.71 -13.22
C THR A 99 13.82 -12.36 -11.85
N ASP A 100 14.88 -12.59 -11.09
CA ASP A 100 14.81 -13.16 -9.73
C ASP A 100 14.75 -12.10 -8.63
N GLN A 101 14.63 -10.83 -9.00
CA GLN A 101 14.71 -9.71 -8.07
C GLN A 101 13.62 -9.78 -6.99
N VAL A 102 12.35 -9.97 -7.40
CA VAL A 102 11.21 -10.11 -6.47
C VAL A 102 11.41 -11.32 -5.57
N GLU A 103 11.72 -12.47 -6.17
CA GLU A 103 11.95 -13.73 -5.46
C GLU A 103 13.02 -13.59 -4.37
N ARG A 104 14.16 -12.99 -4.70
CA ARG A 104 15.28 -12.79 -3.78
C ARG A 104 14.86 -11.94 -2.56
N VAL A 105 14.21 -10.80 -2.81
CA VAL A 105 13.76 -9.90 -1.74
C VAL A 105 12.74 -10.59 -0.83
N ILE A 106 11.77 -11.29 -1.42
CA ILE A 106 10.73 -11.98 -0.66
C ILE A 106 11.29 -13.16 0.15
N LYS A 107 12.13 -14.00 -0.45
CA LYS A 107 12.73 -15.13 0.28
C LYS A 107 13.62 -14.69 1.43
N GLU A 108 14.33 -13.57 1.27
CA GLU A 108 15.10 -12.99 2.37
C GLU A 108 14.19 -12.51 3.51
N ARG A 109 13.05 -11.86 3.18
CA ARG A 109 12.09 -11.40 4.19
C ARG A 109 11.41 -12.57 4.90
N ILE A 110 11.06 -13.63 4.19
CA ILE A 110 10.50 -14.85 4.80
C ILE A 110 11.45 -15.41 5.87
N ARG A 111 12.74 -15.54 5.55
CA ARG A 111 13.75 -16.01 6.52
C ARG A 111 13.81 -15.11 7.76
N GLN A 112 13.81 -13.79 7.57
CA GLN A 112 13.81 -12.83 8.68
C GLN A 112 12.58 -12.98 9.57
N TYR A 113 11.41 -13.25 9.02
CA TYR A 113 10.19 -13.47 9.79
C TYR A 113 10.22 -14.79 10.55
N GLU A 114 10.74 -15.86 9.97
CA GLU A 114 10.92 -17.14 10.62
C GLU A 114 11.89 -17.04 11.79
N ASP A 115 13.04 -16.40 11.57
CA ASP A 115 14.08 -16.19 12.60
C ASP A 115 13.57 -15.31 13.76
N ALA A 116 12.73 -14.32 13.47
CA ALA A 116 12.14 -13.42 14.47
C ALA A 116 10.90 -14.00 15.17
N GLY A 117 10.34 -15.12 14.69
CA GLY A 117 9.11 -15.71 15.22
C GLY A 117 7.88 -14.82 15.01
N CYS A 118 7.82 -14.10 13.90
CA CYS A 118 6.70 -13.21 13.57
C CYS A 118 5.38 -13.97 13.42
N ARG A 119 4.26 -13.35 13.87
CA ARG A 119 2.92 -13.90 13.71
C ARG A 119 2.46 -13.87 12.24
N TYR A 120 2.76 -12.80 11.52
CA TYR A 120 2.44 -12.63 10.11
C TYR A 120 3.36 -13.45 9.21
N LYS A 121 2.89 -13.79 8.02
CA LYS A 121 3.55 -14.69 7.07
C LYS A 121 3.54 -14.16 5.65
N ILE A 122 4.52 -14.58 4.87
CA ILE A 122 4.52 -14.36 3.42
C ILE A 122 4.38 -15.72 2.74
N ARG A 123 3.41 -15.82 1.82
CA ARG A 123 3.22 -16.93 0.90
C ARG A 123 3.60 -16.44 -0.49
N TYR A 124 4.58 -17.07 -1.08
CA TYR A 124 5.15 -16.65 -2.34
C TYR A 124 5.12 -17.79 -3.35
N GLU A 125 4.63 -17.48 -4.55
CA GLU A 125 4.70 -18.38 -5.69
C GLU A 125 5.28 -17.68 -6.90
N ARG A 126 6.31 -18.28 -7.49
CA ARG A 126 6.84 -17.87 -8.79
C ARG A 126 6.04 -18.52 -9.89
N LEU A 127 5.41 -17.69 -10.73
CA LEU A 127 4.64 -18.15 -11.86
C LEU A 127 5.56 -18.53 -13.03
N LYS A 128 5.13 -19.48 -13.85
CA LYS A 128 5.88 -19.90 -15.06
C LYS A 128 5.96 -18.79 -16.10
N GLU A 129 4.91 -17.98 -16.18
CA GLU A 129 4.77 -16.87 -17.10
C GLU A 129 3.86 -15.80 -16.52
N ASN A 130 3.98 -14.57 -17.04
CA ASN A 130 3.10 -13.47 -16.68
C ASN A 130 1.87 -13.48 -17.61
N ASN A 131 0.72 -13.81 -17.08
CA ASN A 131 -0.56 -13.82 -17.79
C ASN A 131 -1.39 -12.54 -17.55
N GLY A 132 -0.77 -11.50 -17.01
CA GLY A 132 -1.39 -10.22 -16.70
C GLY A 132 -1.96 -10.16 -15.29
N ILE A 133 -2.35 -8.96 -14.88
CA ILE A 133 -2.74 -8.67 -13.50
C ILE A 133 -3.86 -9.57 -12.98
N SER A 134 -4.91 -9.80 -13.78
CA SER A 134 -6.07 -10.58 -13.38
C SER A 134 -5.71 -12.04 -13.12
N GLU A 135 -4.98 -12.68 -14.03
CA GLU A 135 -4.58 -14.07 -13.88
C GLU A 135 -3.57 -14.25 -12.76
N ASN A 136 -2.59 -13.34 -12.64
CA ASN A 136 -1.64 -13.38 -11.54
C ASN A 136 -2.35 -13.18 -10.19
N THR A 137 -3.38 -12.33 -10.12
CA THR A 137 -4.22 -12.19 -8.92
C THR A 137 -4.96 -13.48 -8.60
N ASN A 138 -5.51 -14.17 -9.60
CA ASN A 138 -6.17 -15.47 -9.42
C ASN A 138 -5.20 -16.54 -8.89
N GLU A 139 -3.95 -16.54 -9.34
CA GLU A 139 -2.92 -17.41 -8.77
C GLU A 139 -2.61 -17.05 -7.31
N GLY A 140 -2.49 -15.75 -7.00
CA GLY A 140 -2.32 -15.27 -5.63
C GLY A 140 -3.47 -15.67 -4.70
N LEU A 141 -4.71 -15.69 -5.18
CA LEU A 141 -5.88 -16.16 -4.43
C LEU A 141 -5.78 -17.63 -4.00
N LYS A 142 -5.04 -18.48 -4.72
CA LYS A 142 -4.83 -19.87 -4.33
C LYS A 142 -3.94 -20.03 -3.09
N LEU A 143 -3.18 -18.98 -2.73
CA LEU A 143 -2.30 -18.96 -1.57
C LEU A 143 -3.03 -18.56 -0.28
N VAL A 144 -4.25 -18.00 -0.41
CA VAL A 144 -5.04 -17.43 0.69
C VAL A 144 -5.43 -18.51 1.71
N THR A 145 -5.20 -18.21 3.00
CA THR A 145 -5.69 -19.04 4.12
C THR A 145 -6.47 -18.24 5.16
N GLY A 146 -6.47 -16.91 5.06
CA GLY A 146 -7.21 -16.02 5.96
C GLY A 146 -8.71 -16.03 5.75
N SER A 147 -9.43 -15.47 6.71
CA SER A 147 -10.90 -15.34 6.67
C SER A 147 -11.37 -14.17 5.80
N TYR A 148 -10.51 -13.19 5.60
CA TYR A 148 -10.75 -12.02 4.75
C TYR A 148 -9.64 -11.89 3.72
N VAL A 149 -9.98 -11.31 2.57
CA VAL A 149 -9.04 -11.06 1.46
C VAL A 149 -9.04 -9.59 1.13
N GLY A 150 -7.86 -8.97 1.14
CA GLY A 150 -7.58 -7.66 0.58
C GLY A 150 -6.76 -7.79 -0.71
N PHE A 151 -6.99 -6.90 -1.66
CA PHE A 151 -6.20 -6.81 -2.88
C PHE A 151 -5.36 -5.53 -2.83
N MET A 152 -4.12 -5.62 -3.28
CA MET A 152 -3.19 -4.51 -3.25
C MET A 152 -2.23 -4.60 -4.44
N ASP A 153 -1.89 -3.48 -5.05
CA ASP A 153 -0.87 -3.42 -6.09
C ASP A 153 0.53 -3.45 -5.47
N HIS A 154 1.48 -3.96 -6.23
CA HIS A 154 2.85 -4.21 -5.75
C HIS A 154 3.70 -2.93 -5.51
N ASP A 155 3.17 -1.76 -5.83
CA ASP A 155 3.76 -0.44 -5.68
C ASP A 155 2.96 0.50 -4.76
N ASP A 156 1.91 -0.04 -4.11
CA ASP A 156 1.11 0.64 -3.11
C ASP A 156 1.61 0.38 -1.68
N VAL A 157 1.15 1.24 -0.75
CA VAL A 157 1.41 1.13 0.69
C VAL A 157 0.10 1.30 1.47
N LEU A 158 -0.02 0.64 2.61
CA LEU A 158 -1.15 0.78 3.52
C LEU A 158 -0.84 1.79 4.64
N GLU A 159 -1.85 2.55 5.04
CA GLU A 159 -1.78 3.31 6.29
C GLU A 159 -1.67 2.37 7.50
N ARG A 160 -0.97 2.81 8.54
CA ARG A 160 -0.54 1.98 9.68
C ARG A 160 -1.65 1.36 10.51
N ASN A 161 -2.87 1.85 10.41
CA ASN A 161 -4.06 1.32 11.08
C ASN A 161 -5.07 0.66 10.12
N ALA A 162 -4.76 0.54 8.84
CA ALA A 162 -5.74 0.10 7.84
C ALA A 162 -6.34 -1.27 8.17
N LEU A 163 -5.53 -2.24 8.55
CA LEU A 163 -6.01 -3.58 8.90
C LEU A 163 -6.79 -3.59 10.22
N PHE A 164 -6.40 -2.77 11.19
CA PHE A 164 -7.14 -2.61 12.44
C PHE A 164 -8.55 -2.09 12.18
N GLU A 165 -8.69 -1.04 11.36
CA GLU A 165 -9.99 -0.45 11.04
C GLU A 165 -10.92 -1.45 10.31
N VAL A 166 -10.36 -2.32 9.46
CA VAL A 166 -11.13 -3.38 8.79
C VAL A 166 -11.68 -4.41 9.78
N VAL A 167 -10.95 -4.73 10.84
CA VAL A 167 -11.38 -5.71 11.86
C VAL A 167 -12.31 -5.09 12.90
N ASN A 168 -12.20 -3.77 13.11
CA ASN A 168 -12.94 -3.03 14.14
C ASN A 168 -14.39 -2.68 13.76
N VAL A 169 -14.87 -3.08 12.58
CA VAL A 169 -16.21 -2.75 12.05
C VAL A 169 -17.32 -3.59 12.65
#